data_cdc221642fc22c969bde30ea041b7622
#
_entry.id   cdc221642fc22c969bde30ea041b7622
#
_cell.length_a   1.000
_cell.length_b   1.000
_cell.length_c   1.000
_cell.angle_alpha   90.00
_cell.angle_beta   90.00
_cell.angle_gamma   90.00
#
_symmetry.space_group_name_H-M   'P 1'
#
loop_
_entity.id
_entity.type
_entity.pdbx_description
1 polymer ?
#
loop_
_entity_poly.entity_id
_entity_poly.type
_entity_poly.pdbx_seq_one_letter_code
_entity_poly.pdbx_strand_id
1 'polypeptide(L)'
;MPKVALVETKPSRTNFSKEFDGAFEFDQYQLCSDPSIKKVLKKDCDISIDTGLYDWVVLVGADALKYFTKINSVTEYSGKKVEDKFLPVINPAMLAFKPEARRTWDDSKTNIIAYINGEIEDVVIDESIAKGTQDTEVAKEWIRGALAHTGDYIALDSETSGLYPRNGHMIGISMSYNGEDGIYIDTDCFDEEIEKMLHELFLKRRVIFHNAKFDMAFFEYHFGFEFPNFEDTMLLHYLIDENPGGHGLKQLSLKFTPYGDYEKPMYDWIDQYKRSNGLNQSNFAWDMIPFDIMKTYAAMDAVCTFLLYQKFKKIKNNP
;
A
#
# COMPACT_ATOMS: atom_id res chain seq x y z
N MET A 1 -11.45 -28.28 -4.26
CA MET A 1 -10.20 -27.52 -4.39
C MET A 1 -10.46 -26.36 -5.34
N PRO A 2 -9.89 -25.18 -5.12
CA PRO A 2 -10.04 -24.05 -6.03
C PRO A 2 -9.42 -24.40 -7.40
N LYS A 3 -10.02 -23.90 -8.46
CA LYS A 3 -9.48 -23.99 -9.81
C LYS A 3 -8.43 -22.91 -10.02
N VAL A 4 -7.22 -23.30 -10.37
CA VAL A 4 -6.09 -22.39 -10.54
C VAL A 4 -5.59 -22.43 -11.98
N ALA A 5 -5.42 -21.26 -12.59
CA ALA A 5 -4.64 -21.10 -13.81
C ALA A 5 -3.25 -20.54 -13.47
N LEU A 6 -2.22 -21.03 -14.15
CA LEU A 6 -0.89 -20.44 -14.10
C LEU A 6 -0.53 -19.96 -15.50
N VAL A 7 -0.22 -18.66 -15.61
CA VAL A 7 0.11 -18.02 -16.89
C VAL A 7 1.54 -17.54 -16.88
N GLU A 8 2.38 -18.10 -17.73
CA GLU A 8 3.74 -17.63 -17.99
C GLU A 8 3.84 -16.82 -19.29
N THR A 9 4.91 -16.06 -19.47
CA THR A 9 5.10 -15.23 -20.66
C THR A 9 5.23 -16.06 -21.93
N LYS A 10 6.01 -17.16 -21.90
CA LYS A 10 6.25 -18.10 -23.00
C LYS A 10 6.69 -19.43 -22.46
N PRO A 11 6.62 -20.53 -23.24
CA PRO A 11 7.05 -21.85 -22.79
C PRO A 11 8.44 -21.83 -22.17
N SER A 12 8.54 -22.33 -20.95
CA SER A 12 9.79 -22.43 -20.20
C SER A 12 10.07 -23.89 -19.81
N ARG A 13 11.29 -24.15 -19.29
CA ARG A 13 11.64 -25.45 -18.71
C ARG A 13 11.36 -25.50 -17.20
N THR A 14 10.73 -24.49 -16.66
CA THR A 14 10.41 -24.40 -15.23
C THR A 14 9.34 -25.42 -14.87
N ASN A 15 9.61 -26.23 -13.88
CA ASN A 15 8.62 -27.15 -13.32
C ASN A 15 7.88 -26.43 -12.18
N PHE A 16 6.80 -25.72 -12.51
CA PHE A 16 6.05 -24.92 -11.53
C PHE A 16 5.42 -25.78 -10.42
N SER A 17 5.03 -27.04 -10.68
CA SER A 17 4.56 -27.91 -9.62
C SER A 17 5.64 -28.13 -8.55
N LYS A 18 6.91 -28.29 -8.96
CA LYS A 18 8.05 -28.39 -8.05
C LYS A 18 8.36 -27.05 -7.37
N GLU A 19 8.27 -25.95 -8.12
CA GLU A 19 8.53 -24.60 -7.56
C GLU A 19 7.52 -24.22 -6.47
N PHE A 20 6.26 -24.66 -6.59
CA PHE A 20 5.23 -24.48 -5.57
C PHE A 20 5.05 -25.70 -4.63
N ASP A 21 6.06 -26.59 -4.54
CA ASP A 21 6.09 -27.77 -3.66
C ASP A 21 4.89 -28.73 -3.84
N GLY A 22 4.22 -28.70 -4.99
CA GLY A 22 3.01 -29.49 -5.26
C GLY A 22 1.80 -29.07 -4.42
N ALA A 23 1.79 -27.84 -3.87
CA ALA A 23 0.77 -27.36 -2.94
C ALA A 23 -0.62 -27.23 -3.56
N PHE A 24 -0.74 -27.08 -4.88
CA PHE A 24 -2.00 -26.98 -5.60
C PHE A 24 -1.86 -27.47 -7.05
N GLU A 25 -2.98 -27.90 -7.63
CA GLU A 25 -3.06 -28.23 -9.06
C GLU A 25 -3.44 -27.00 -9.87
N PHE A 26 -2.96 -26.91 -11.11
CA PHE A 26 -3.21 -25.77 -12.00
C PHE A 26 -3.21 -26.18 -13.47
N ASP A 27 -3.99 -25.44 -14.26
CA ASP A 27 -3.90 -25.47 -15.72
C ASP A 27 -2.85 -24.44 -16.17
N GLN A 28 -1.88 -24.87 -16.99
CA GLN A 28 -0.77 -24.02 -17.42
C GLN A 28 -1.03 -23.40 -18.79
N TYR A 29 -0.83 -22.08 -18.88
CA TYR A 29 -0.99 -21.29 -20.08
C TYR A 29 0.26 -20.47 -20.37
N GLN A 30 0.43 -20.07 -21.64
CA GLN A 30 1.46 -19.12 -22.07
C GLN A 30 0.80 -17.93 -22.76
N LEU A 31 1.32 -16.71 -22.55
CA LEU A 31 0.89 -15.55 -23.33
C LEU A 31 1.22 -15.71 -24.80
N CYS A 32 2.38 -16.27 -25.09
CA CYS A 32 2.88 -16.50 -26.44
C CYS A 32 3.38 -17.94 -26.55
N SER A 33 2.91 -18.66 -27.56
CA SER A 33 3.30 -20.04 -27.83
C SER A 33 4.72 -20.19 -28.42
N ASP A 34 5.27 -19.13 -29.02
CA ASP A 34 6.62 -19.14 -29.61
C ASP A 34 7.73 -18.91 -28.56
N PRO A 35 8.53 -19.95 -28.21
CA PRO A 35 9.60 -19.81 -27.24
C PRO A 35 10.79 -18.96 -27.71
N SER A 36 10.91 -18.72 -29.03
CA SER A 36 12.02 -17.97 -29.64
C SER A 36 11.92 -16.46 -29.49
N ILE A 37 10.73 -15.93 -29.19
CA ILE A 37 10.50 -14.50 -29.04
C ILE A 37 11.36 -13.94 -27.88
N LYS A 38 12.18 -12.92 -28.18
CA LYS A 38 13.02 -12.26 -27.19
C LYS A 38 12.25 -11.24 -26.35
N LYS A 39 11.29 -10.53 -26.97
CA LYS A 39 10.43 -9.53 -26.32
C LYS A 39 9.01 -9.75 -26.79
N VAL A 40 8.12 -10.07 -25.85
CA VAL A 40 6.70 -10.27 -26.14
C VAL A 40 6.01 -8.91 -26.26
N LEU A 41 5.36 -8.68 -27.40
CA LEU A 41 4.49 -7.53 -27.63
C LEU A 41 3.03 -8.02 -27.60
N LYS A 42 2.08 -7.13 -27.33
CA LYS A 42 0.65 -7.48 -27.27
C LYS A 42 0.16 -8.22 -28.53
N LYS A 43 0.70 -7.88 -29.71
CA LYS A 43 0.38 -8.52 -30.98
C LYS A 43 0.90 -9.96 -31.10
N ASP A 44 1.87 -10.34 -30.29
CA ASP A 44 2.52 -11.65 -30.29
C ASP A 44 1.83 -12.61 -29.31
N CYS A 45 0.88 -12.10 -28.53
CA CYS A 45 0.12 -12.87 -27.57
C CYS A 45 -1.00 -13.62 -28.28
N ASP A 46 -0.96 -14.96 -28.19
CA ASP A 46 -1.93 -15.89 -28.78
C ASP A 46 -2.69 -16.70 -27.72
N ILE A 47 -2.61 -16.29 -26.45
CA ILE A 47 -3.28 -16.95 -25.34
C ILE A 47 -4.80 -16.93 -25.53
N SER A 48 -5.42 -18.09 -25.33
CA SER A 48 -6.85 -18.26 -25.22
C SER A 48 -7.20 -18.83 -23.84
N ILE A 49 -7.61 -17.97 -22.93
CA ILE A 49 -8.02 -18.32 -21.57
C ILE A 49 -9.26 -17.54 -21.19
N ASP A 50 -10.26 -18.23 -20.67
CA ASP A 50 -11.36 -17.60 -19.94
C ASP A 50 -11.04 -17.60 -18.44
N THR A 51 -10.55 -16.45 -17.95
CA THR A 51 -10.20 -16.30 -16.53
C THR A 51 -11.42 -16.42 -15.61
N GLY A 52 -12.65 -16.29 -16.13
CA GLY A 52 -13.88 -16.49 -15.39
C GLY A 52 -14.09 -17.93 -14.89
N LEU A 53 -13.40 -18.90 -15.48
CA LEU A 53 -13.48 -20.30 -15.08
C LEU A 53 -12.59 -20.69 -13.91
N TYR A 54 -11.74 -19.75 -13.44
CA TYR A 54 -10.74 -19.98 -12.39
C TYR A 54 -11.04 -19.13 -11.16
N ASP A 55 -10.84 -19.72 -10.00
CA ASP A 55 -10.89 -19.02 -8.72
C ASP A 55 -9.64 -18.14 -8.56
N TRP A 56 -8.48 -18.65 -9.00
CA TRP A 56 -7.20 -17.95 -8.95
C TRP A 56 -6.44 -18.03 -10.26
N VAL A 57 -5.71 -16.96 -10.60
CA VAL A 57 -4.83 -16.88 -11.77
C VAL A 57 -3.44 -16.42 -11.33
N VAL A 58 -2.48 -17.35 -11.29
CA VAL A 58 -1.08 -17.05 -10.98
C VAL A 58 -0.40 -16.48 -12.22
N LEU A 59 0.10 -15.23 -12.13
CA LEU A 59 0.74 -14.51 -13.23
C LEU A 59 2.26 -14.49 -13.07
N VAL A 60 2.97 -15.28 -13.86
CA VAL A 60 4.42 -15.43 -13.76
C VAL A 60 5.15 -14.42 -14.61
N GLY A 61 5.79 -13.44 -13.98
CA GLY A 61 6.60 -12.42 -14.63
C GLY A 61 5.82 -11.16 -15.03
N ALA A 62 6.58 -10.13 -15.39
CA ALA A 62 6.03 -8.79 -15.65
C ALA A 62 5.09 -8.72 -16.87
N ASP A 63 5.37 -9.49 -17.93
CA ASP A 63 4.54 -9.48 -19.14
C ASP A 63 3.16 -10.08 -18.87
N ALA A 64 3.08 -11.19 -18.10
CA ALA A 64 1.81 -11.78 -17.72
C ALA A 64 0.99 -10.82 -16.85
N LEU A 65 1.60 -10.20 -15.83
CA LEU A 65 0.94 -9.21 -15.00
C LEU A 65 0.40 -8.04 -15.83
N LYS A 66 1.24 -7.45 -16.67
CA LYS A 66 0.87 -6.32 -17.53
C LYS A 66 -0.26 -6.64 -18.51
N TYR A 67 -0.29 -7.86 -19.03
CA TYR A 67 -1.31 -8.25 -20.02
C TYR A 67 -2.71 -8.26 -19.41
N PHE A 68 -2.87 -8.80 -18.20
CA PHE A 68 -4.17 -8.94 -17.54
C PHE A 68 -4.57 -7.70 -16.74
N THR A 69 -3.61 -7.02 -16.06
CA THR A 69 -3.92 -5.97 -15.07
C THR A 69 -3.41 -4.58 -15.45
N LYS A 70 -2.60 -4.45 -16.51
CA LYS A 70 -1.87 -3.23 -16.90
C LYS A 70 -0.80 -2.73 -15.92
N ILE A 71 -0.57 -3.45 -14.83
CA ILE A 71 0.50 -3.15 -13.85
C ILE A 71 1.85 -3.54 -14.46
N ASN A 72 2.89 -2.74 -14.23
CA ASN A 72 4.20 -2.94 -14.84
C ASN A 72 5.24 -3.56 -13.89
N SER A 73 5.07 -3.46 -12.56
CA SER A 73 6.05 -3.87 -11.56
C SER A 73 5.67 -5.21 -10.90
N VAL A 74 6.12 -6.34 -11.46
CA VAL A 74 5.86 -7.64 -10.86
C VAL A 74 6.55 -7.81 -9.51
N THR A 75 7.70 -7.20 -9.29
CA THR A 75 8.45 -7.32 -8.01
C THR A 75 7.68 -6.69 -6.85
N GLU A 76 7.02 -5.56 -7.10
CA GLU A 76 6.23 -4.83 -6.11
C GLU A 76 4.96 -5.60 -5.68
N TYR A 77 4.32 -6.27 -6.63
CA TYR A 77 3.08 -7.01 -6.41
C TYR A 77 3.27 -8.53 -6.24
N SER A 78 4.50 -9.01 -6.24
CA SER A 78 4.80 -10.44 -6.15
C SER A 78 4.27 -11.04 -4.85
N GLY A 79 3.43 -12.06 -4.95
CA GLY A 79 2.80 -12.72 -3.81
C GLY A 79 1.63 -11.96 -3.19
N LYS A 80 1.10 -10.95 -3.86
CA LYS A 80 -0.08 -10.19 -3.42
C LYS A 80 -1.24 -10.41 -4.38
N LYS A 81 -2.45 -10.36 -3.84
CA LYS A 81 -3.66 -10.40 -4.68
C LYS A 81 -3.80 -9.06 -5.41
N VAL A 82 -4.02 -9.13 -6.72
CA VAL A 82 -4.32 -7.99 -7.58
C VAL A 82 -5.70 -8.20 -8.18
N GLU A 83 -6.52 -7.18 -8.14
CA GLU A 83 -7.94 -7.29 -8.46
C GLU A 83 -8.59 -8.41 -7.63
N ASP A 84 -9.53 -9.15 -8.19
CA ASP A 84 -10.27 -10.16 -7.39
C ASP A 84 -9.53 -11.50 -7.26
N LYS A 85 -8.60 -11.84 -8.17
CA LYS A 85 -8.07 -13.21 -8.27
C LYS A 85 -6.69 -13.37 -8.89
N PHE A 86 -6.03 -12.29 -9.30
CA PHE A 86 -4.70 -12.40 -9.88
C PHE A 86 -3.63 -12.44 -8.80
N LEU A 87 -2.74 -13.42 -8.88
CA LEU A 87 -1.62 -13.63 -7.96
C LEU A 87 -0.30 -13.52 -8.75
N PRO A 88 0.24 -12.29 -8.90
CA PRO A 88 1.50 -12.11 -9.61
C PRO A 88 2.68 -12.68 -8.83
N VAL A 89 3.66 -13.20 -9.56
CA VAL A 89 4.91 -13.70 -9.00
C VAL A 89 6.07 -13.45 -9.95
N ILE A 90 7.23 -13.14 -9.41
CA ILE A 90 8.46 -13.08 -10.21
C ILE A 90 8.74 -14.43 -10.87
N ASN A 91 9.36 -14.43 -12.04
CA ASN A 91 9.72 -15.69 -12.69
C ASN A 91 10.89 -16.35 -11.94
N PRO A 92 10.75 -17.59 -11.42
CA PRO A 92 11.81 -18.26 -10.67
C PRO A 92 13.09 -18.51 -11.49
N ALA A 93 13.01 -18.53 -12.83
CA ALA A 93 14.19 -18.58 -13.68
C ALA A 93 15.13 -17.38 -13.50
N MET A 94 14.62 -16.24 -12.97
CA MET A 94 15.46 -15.08 -12.62
C MET A 94 16.48 -15.39 -11.53
N LEU A 95 16.20 -16.32 -10.63
CA LEU A 95 17.03 -16.63 -9.47
C LEU A 95 18.43 -17.14 -9.88
N ALA A 96 18.54 -17.69 -11.09
CA ALA A 96 19.85 -18.08 -11.65
C ALA A 96 20.75 -16.86 -11.96
N PHE A 97 20.16 -15.68 -12.20
CA PHE A 97 20.88 -14.45 -12.58
C PHE A 97 20.80 -13.37 -11.49
N LYS A 98 19.82 -13.47 -10.59
CA LYS A 98 19.55 -12.53 -9.47
C LYS A 98 19.29 -13.32 -8.21
N PRO A 99 20.32 -13.89 -7.55
CA PRO A 99 20.17 -14.68 -6.33
C PRO A 99 19.52 -13.89 -5.18
N GLU A 100 19.70 -12.58 -5.15
CA GLU A 100 19.09 -11.65 -4.18
C GLU A 100 17.56 -11.65 -4.23
N ALA A 101 16.95 -12.03 -5.36
CA ALA A 101 15.50 -12.15 -5.48
C ALA A 101 14.94 -13.43 -4.81
N ARG A 102 15.78 -14.30 -4.23
CA ARG A 102 15.36 -15.54 -3.57
C ARG A 102 14.32 -15.29 -2.49
N ARG A 103 14.58 -14.32 -1.62
CA ARG A 103 13.65 -13.97 -0.54
C ARG A 103 12.29 -13.53 -1.08
N THR A 104 12.28 -12.68 -2.10
CA THR A 104 11.02 -12.24 -2.75
C THR A 104 10.26 -13.43 -3.33
N TRP A 105 10.95 -14.39 -3.94
CA TRP A 105 10.32 -15.61 -4.44
C TRP A 105 9.72 -16.44 -3.32
N ASP A 106 10.48 -16.72 -2.26
CA ASP A 106 10.06 -17.58 -1.15
C ASP A 106 8.86 -16.98 -0.39
N ASP A 107 8.89 -15.65 -0.11
CA ASP A 107 7.78 -14.91 0.50
C ASP A 107 6.54 -14.95 -0.41
N SER A 108 6.72 -14.71 -1.71
CA SER A 108 5.62 -14.72 -2.69
C SER A 108 4.99 -16.11 -2.84
N LYS A 109 5.79 -17.15 -2.89
CA LYS A 109 5.33 -18.54 -2.94
C LYS A 109 4.46 -18.86 -1.73
N THR A 110 4.93 -18.52 -0.53
CA THR A 110 4.18 -18.74 0.71
C THR A 110 2.82 -18.04 0.68
N ASN A 111 2.79 -16.78 0.27
CA ASN A 111 1.55 -16.03 0.20
C ASN A 111 0.57 -16.57 -0.85
N ILE A 112 1.07 -16.95 -2.05
CA ILE A 112 0.23 -17.52 -3.12
C ILE A 112 -0.42 -18.81 -2.65
N ILE A 113 0.35 -19.70 -2.01
CA ILE A 113 -0.17 -20.95 -1.44
C ILE A 113 -1.25 -20.65 -0.40
N ALA A 114 -1.02 -19.69 0.48
CA ALA A 114 -1.96 -19.30 1.52
C ALA A 114 -3.27 -18.69 0.96
N TYR A 115 -3.20 -17.87 -0.10
CA TYR A 115 -4.40 -17.39 -0.81
C TYR A 115 -5.20 -18.55 -1.43
N ILE A 116 -4.52 -19.44 -2.15
CA ILE A 116 -5.17 -20.57 -2.82
C ILE A 116 -5.83 -21.52 -1.80
N ASN A 117 -5.21 -21.71 -0.65
CA ASN A 117 -5.74 -22.54 0.44
C ASN A 117 -6.84 -21.84 1.28
N GLY A 118 -7.10 -20.55 1.04
CA GLY A 118 -8.05 -19.77 1.84
C GLY A 118 -7.55 -19.45 3.26
N GLU A 119 -6.24 -19.41 3.45
CA GLU A 119 -5.60 -19.06 4.72
C GLU A 119 -5.42 -17.54 4.87
N ILE A 120 -5.52 -16.79 3.77
CA ILE A 120 -5.50 -15.33 3.73
C ILE A 120 -6.87 -14.84 3.28
N GLU A 121 -7.56 -14.13 4.15
CA GLU A 121 -8.81 -13.43 3.85
C GLU A 121 -8.54 -11.98 3.45
N ASP A 122 -9.37 -11.44 2.56
CA ASP A 122 -9.32 -10.01 2.25
C ASP A 122 -9.87 -9.19 3.40
N VAL A 123 -9.13 -8.21 3.83
CA VAL A 123 -9.63 -7.22 4.77
C VAL A 123 -10.42 -6.17 4.00
N VAL A 124 -11.72 -6.10 4.24
CA VAL A 124 -12.57 -5.04 3.70
C VAL A 124 -12.34 -3.78 4.52
N ILE A 125 -11.85 -2.73 3.87
CA ILE A 125 -11.69 -1.42 4.49
C ILE A 125 -13.04 -0.70 4.42
N ASP A 126 -13.70 -0.60 5.57
CA ASP A 126 -14.96 0.11 5.73
C ASP A 126 -14.81 1.29 6.72
N GLU A 127 -15.92 1.94 7.05
CA GLU A 127 -15.92 3.09 7.97
C GLU A 127 -15.58 2.73 9.43
N SER A 128 -15.53 1.45 9.80
CA SER A 128 -15.06 1.04 11.12
C SER A 128 -13.55 1.16 11.23
N ILE A 129 -12.83 1.00 10.10
CA ILE A 129 -11.38 1.07 10.00
C ILE A 129 -10.94 2.46 9.53
N ALA A 130 -11.53 2.96 8.44
CA ALA A 130 -11.14 4.23 7.81
C ALA A 130 -12.24 5.29 8.02
N LYS A 131 -12.12 6.04 9.10
CA LYS A 131 -13.04 7.12 9.48
C LYS A 131 -12.63 8.44 8.84
N GLY A 132 -13.58 9.38 8.76
CA GLY A 132 -13.27 10.75 8.35
C GLY A 132 -14.32 11.73 8.81
N THR A 133 -13.93 12.99 8.98
CA THR A 133 -14.84 14.06 9.39
C THR A 133 -14.48 15.42 8.81
N GLN A 134 -15.52 16.18 8.49
CA GLN A 134 -15.50 17.63 8.22
C GLN A 134 -16.32 18.40 9.29
N ASP A 135 -16.67 17.72 10.39
CA ASP A 135 -17.41 18.29 11.52
C ASP A 135 -16.47 18.54 12.70
N THR A 136 -16.45 19.78 13.18
CA THR A 136 -15.59 20.24 14.27
C THR A 136 -15.83 19.47 15.58
N GLU A 137 -17.08 19.19 15.92
CA GLU A 137 -17.37 18.50 17.19
C GLU A 137 -17.04 17.01 17.12
N VAL A 138 -17.24 16.37 15.97
CA VAL A 138 -16.79 14.97 15.75
C VAL A 138 -15.27 14.88 15.82
N ALA A 139 -14.54 15.84 15.23
CA ALA A 139 -13.09 15.92 15.33
C ALA A 139 -12.62 16.04 16.78
N LYS A 140 -13.23 16.96 17.55
CA LYS A 140 -12.93 17.15 18.99
C LYS A 140 -13.21 15.89 19.80
N GLU A 141 -14.31 15.21 19.56
CA GLU A 141 -14.65 13.97 20.26
C GLU A 141 -13.59 12.91 20.03
N TRP A 142 -13.17 12.72 18.78
CA TRP A 142 -12.12 11.74 18.47
C TRP A 142 -10.78 12.11 19.13
N ILE A 143 -10.38 13.39 19.09
CA ILE A 143 -9.12 13.86 19.69
C ILE A 143 -9.17 13.69 21.23
N ARG A 144 -10.33 13.93 21.88
CA ARG A 144 -10.53 13.64 23.32
C ARG A 144 -10.33 12.15 23.61
N GLY A 145 -10.85 11.27 22.75
CA GLY A 145 -10.63 9.83 22.85
C GLY A 145 -9.13 9.47 22.76
N ALA A 146 -8.41 10.05 21.79
CA ALA A 146 -6.99 9.85 21.62
C ALA A 146 -6.17 10.38 22.83
N LEU A 147 -6.54 11.51 23.41
CA LEU A 147 -5.93 12.07 24.63
C LEU A 147 -6.19 11.19 25.86
N ALA A 148 -7.36 10.57 25.96
CA ALA A 148 -7.74 9.68 27.05
C ALA A 148 -7.16 8.26 26.93
N HIS A 149 -6.77 7.84 25.73
CA HIS A 149 -6.20 6.52 25.48
C HIS A 149 -4.92 6.31 26.30
N THR A 150 -4.66 5.09 26.75
CA THR A 150 -3.50 4.79 27.63
C THR A 150 -2.21 4.46 26.88
N GLY A 151 -2.27 4.27 25.54
CA GLY A 151 -1.09 3.97 24.72
C GLY A 151 -0.14 5.18 24.61
N ASP A 152 1.14 4.90 24.41
CA ASP A 152 2.19 5.92 24.32
C ASP A 152 2.35 6.55 22.94
N TYR A 153 1.75 5.95 21.91
CA TYR A 153 2.02 6.26 20.51
C TYR A 153 0.78 6.74 19.77
N ILE A 154 1.02 7.57 18.75
CA ILE A 154 0.02 7.96 17.75
C ILE A 154 0.71 8.07 16.38
N ALA A 155 0.17 7.42 15.36
CA ALA A 155 0.59 7.66 13.99
C ALA A 155 -0.09 8.93 13.46
N LEU A 156 0.64 9.72 12.70
CA LEU A 156 0.21 10.97 12.11
C LEU A 156 0.74 11.08 10.69
N ASP A 157 -0.11 11.53 9.78
CA ASP A 157 0.22 11.82 8.40
C ASP A 157 -0.51 13.09 7.97
N SER A 158 0.00 13.81 6.98
CA SER A 158 -0.58 15.06 6.49
C SER A 158 -0.90 15.02 5.01
N GLU A 159 -2.12 15.40 4.65
CA GLU A 159 -2.51 15.62 3.26
C GLU A 159 -2.31 17.10 2.90
N THR A 160 -1.62 17.33 1.79
CA THR A 160 -1.17 18.69 1.42
C THR A 160 -1.42 18.99 -0.05
N SER A 161 -1.66 20.25 -0.37
CA SER A 161 -1.87 20.70 -1.76
C SER A 161 -0.57 20.78 -2.59
N GLY A 162 0.60 20.62 -1.95
CA GLY A 162 1.89 20.74 -2.61
C GLY A 162 3.04 20.15 -1.80
N LEU A 163 4.24 20.17 -2.38
CA LEU A 163 5.43 19.56 -1.76
C LEU A 163 6.15 20.46 -0.75
N TYR A 164 5.84 21.75 -0.72
CA TYR A 164 6.55 22.72 0.12
C TYR A 164 5.55 23.58 0.91
N PRO A 165 5.73 23.74 2.23
CA PRO A 165 4.80 24.49 3.08
C PRO A 165 4.56 25.93 2.63
N ARG A 166 5.57 26.59 2.07
CA ARG A 166 5.45 27.98 1.61
C ARG A 166 4.54 28.19 0.40
N ASN A 167 4.34 27.14 -0.40
CA ASN A 167 3.61 27.19 -1.66
C ASN A 167 2.38 26.26 -1.64
N GLY A 168 2.13 25.62 -0.50
CA GLY A 168 1.02 24.71 -0.29
C GLY A 168 0.32 24.98 1.03
N HIS A 169 -0.82 24.36 1.20
CA HIS A 169 -1.58 24.34 2.44
C HIS A 169 -1.86 22.89 2.85
N MET A 170 -2.21 22.70 4.11
CA MET A 170 -2.69 21.41 4.59
C MET A 170 -4.16 21.27 4.22
N ILE A 171 -4.51 20.13 3.62
CA ILE A 171 -5.88 19.76 3.26
C ILE A 171 -6.53 19.02 4.43
N GLY A 172 -5.75 18.19 5.13
CA GLY A 172 -6.20 17.44 6.27
C GLY A 172 -5.07 16.72 6.97
N ILE A 173 -5.42 16.10 8.07
CA ILE A 173 -4.53 15.23 8.83
C ILE A 173 -5.16 13.87 9.06
N SER A 174 -4.35 12.83 9.10
CA SER A 174 -4.84 11.51 9.47
C SER A 174 -4.09 10.96 10.68
N MET A 175 -4.80 10.27 11.54
CA MET A 175 -4.25 9.76 12.81
C MET A 175 -4.77 8.35 13.14
N SER A 176 -3.91 7.55 13.78
CA SER A 176 -4.29 6.29 14.41
C SER A 176 -3.51 6.11 15.72
N TYR A 177 -4.19 5.77 16.82
CA TYR A 177 -3.56 5.54 18.12
C TYR A 177 -3.54 4.06 18.57
N ASN A 178 -4.12 3.16 17.77
CA ASN A 178 -4.22 1.73 18.07
C ASN A 178 -3.75 0.82 16.91
N GLY A 179 -3.74 1.34 15.66
CA GLY A 179 -3.46 0.57 14.45
C GLY A 179 -4.64 -0.33 13.99
N GLU A 180 -5.79 -0.26 14.65
CA GLU A 180 -7.01 -0.98 14.29
C GLU A 180 -7.91 -0.11 13.42
N ASP A 181 -7.97 1.18 13.74
CA ASP A 181 -8.69 2.20 13.00
C ASP A 181 -7.92 3.51 12.91
N GLY A 182 -8.30 4.34 11.97
CA GLY A 182 -7.77 5.69 11.77
C GLY A 182 -8.84 6.68 11.40
N ILE A 183 -8.53 7.96 11.56
CA ILE A 183 -9.40 9.05 11.15
C ILE A 183 -8.66 10.02 10.24
N TYR A 184 -9.36 10.51 9.22
CA TYR A 184 -8.98 11.69 8.46
C TYR A 184 -9.82 12.88 8.93
N ILE A 185 -9.17 13.97 9.32
CA ILE A 185 -9.82 15.21 9.74
C ILE A 185 -9.44 16.30 8.72
N ASP A 186 -10.46 16.82 8.02
CA ASP A 186 -10.30 17.92 7.08
C ASP A 186 -9.93 19.21 7.85
N THR A 187 -8.95 19.97 7.35
CA THR A 187 -8.51 21.21 8.02
C THR A 187 -9.56 22.32 8.00
N ASP A 188 -10.56 22.23 7.14
CA ASP A 188 -11.68 23.19 7.13
C ASP A 188 -12.50 23.18 8.43
N CYS A 189 -12.43 22.08 9.22
CA CYS A 189 -13.10 22.02 10.52
C CYS A 189 -12.21 22.44 11.71
N PHE A 190 -10.99 22.89 11.47
CA PHE A 190 -10.09 23.31 12.55
C PHE A 190 -10.52 24.67 13.13
N ASP A 191 -10.54 24.72 14.46
CA ASP A 191 -10.65 25.93 15.26
C ASP A 191 -9.52 25.98 16.29
N GLU A 192 -9.42 27.08 17.04
CA GLU A 192 -8.38 27.25 18.07
C GLU A 192 -8.40 26.14 19.14
N GLU A 193 -9.57 25.54 19.43
CA GLU A 193 -9.68 24.47 20.38
C GLU A 193 -9.08 23.17 19.83
N ILE A 194 -9.38 22.80 18.58
CA ILE A 194 -8.79 21.65 17.89
C ILE A 194 -7.26 21.81 17.84
N GLU A 195 -6.76 22.97 17.45
CA GLU A 195 -5.30 23.20 17.39
C GLU A 195 -4.64 23.02 18.75
N LYS A 196 -5.24 23.53 19.83
CA LYS A 196 -4.73 23.34 21.20
C LYS A 196 -4.75 21.88 21.62
N MET A 197 -5.83 21.17 21.33
CA MET A 197 -5.97 19.73 21.66
C MET A 197 -4.96 18.88 20.88
N LEU A 198 -4.75 19.16 19.60
CA LEU A 198 -3.74 18.47 18.78
C LEU A 198 -2.33 18.76 19.29
N HIS A 199 -2.01 19.99 19.63
CA HIS A 199 -0.72 20.34 20.21
C HIS A 199 -0.48 19.59 21.54
N GLU A 200 -1.48 19.57 22.44
CA GLU A 200 -1.40 18.77 23.67
C GLU A 200 -1.18 17.29 23.37
N LEU A 201 -1.91 16.73 22.39
CA LEU A 201 -1.80 15.32 22.01
C LEU A 201 -0.38 14.99 21.51
N PHE A 202 0.20 15.81 20.65
CA PHE A 202 1.53 15.59 20.08
C PHE A 202 2.67 15.81 21.09
N LEU A 203 2.48 16.66 22.07
CA LEU A 203 3.42 16.77 23.20
C LEU A 203 3.32 15.59 24.16
N LYS A 204 2.13 15.05 24.37
CA LYS A 204 1.86 13.95 25.31
C LYS A 204 2.24 12.58 24.76
N ARG A 205 2.17 12.40 23.44
CA ARG A 205 2.41 11.13 22.75
C ARG A 205 3.74 11.13 22.00
N ARG A 206 4.28 9.96 21.76
CA ARG A 206 5.32 9.78 20.75
C ARG A 206 4.65 9.64 19.41
N VAL A 207 4.92 10.58 18.51
CA VAL A 207 4.29 10.64 17.19
C VAL A 207 5.07 9.75 16.22
N ILE A 208 4.37 8.91 15.48
CA ILE A 208 4.93 8.04 14.46
C ILE A 208 4.58 8.61 13.10
N PHE A 209 5.59 8.84 12.29
CA PHE A 209 5.47 9.29 10.90
C PHE A 209 6.01 8.25 9.92
N HIS A 210 5.70 8.46 8.67
CA HIS A 210 6.42 7.86 7.56
C HIS A 210 7.04 8.96 6.68
N ASN A 211 8.36 9.16 6.75
CA ASN A 211 9.09 10.31 6.19
C ASN A 211 8.81 11.62 6.97
N ALA A 212 8.99 11.56 8.27
CA ALA A 212 8.68 12.61 9.27
C ALA A 212 9.03 14.04 8.88
N LYS A 213 10.15 14.24 8.19
CA LYS A 213 10.62 15.58 7.79
C LYS A 213 9.64 16.34 6.89
N PHE A 214 8.82 15.61 6.10
CA PHE A 214 7.82 16.21 5.23
C PHE A 214 6.67 16.78 6.06
N ASP A 215 6.06 15.94 6.88
CA ASP A 215 4.90 16.31 7.70
C ASP A 215 5.27 17.36 8.74
N MET A 216 6.36 17.15 9.46
CA MET A 216 6.83 18.10 10.49
C MET A 216 7.04 19.50 9.91
N ALA A 217 7.56 19.62 8.69
CA ALA A 217 7.76 20.93 8.06
C ALA A 217 6.43 21.66 7.77
N PHE A 218 5.37 20.93 7.39
CA PHE A 218 4.04 21.49 7.18
C PHE A 218 3.38 21.90 8.51
N PHE A 219 3.43 21.02 9.52
CA PHE A 219 2.88 21.31 10.86
C PHE A 219 3.58 22.48 11.54
N GLU A 220 4.90 22.56 11.48
CA GLU A 220 5.66 23.67 12.04
C GLU A 220 5.30 25.00 11.34
N TYR A 221 5.24 24.98 10.00
CA TYR A 221 4.99 26.19 9.22
C TYR A 221 3.56 26.74 9.39
N HIS A 222 2.55 25.87 9.38
CA HIS A 222 1.14 26.29 9.38
C HIS A 222 0.54 26.45 10.77
N PHE A 223 1.00 25.65 11.76
CA PHE A 223 0.41 25.59 13.10
C PHE A 223 1.41 25.84 14.22
N GLY A 224 2.71 25.92 13.93
CA GLY A 224 3.75 26.04 14.95
C GLY A 224 3.87 24.82 15.87
N PHE A 225 3.44 23.64 15.42
CA PHE A 225 3.52 22.43 16.23
C PHE A 225 4.94 21.91 16.30
N GLU A 226 5.33 21.42 17.49
CA GLU A 226 6.60 20.78 17.75
C GLU A 226 6.39 19.30 18.07
N PHE A 227 7.34 18.47 17.63
CA PHE A 227 7.32 17.03 17.85
C PHE A 227 8.60 16.59 18.59
N PRO A 228 8.70 16.82 19.91
CA PRO A 228 9.93 16.54 20.66
C PRO A 228 10.24 15.04 20.76
N ASN A 229 9.22 14.21 20.61
CA ASN A 229 9.34 12.75 20.64
C ASN A 229 8.63 12.16 19.43
N PHE A 230 9.41 11.77 18.41
CA PHE A 230 8.85 11.12 17.23
C PHE A 230 9.64 9.87 16.81
N GLU A 231 9.00 9.06 15.98
CA GLU A 231 9.58 7.93 15.28
C GLU A 231 9.29 8.05 13.78
N ASP A 232 10.15 7.50 12.96
CA ASP A 232 9.98 7.50 11.50
C ASP A 232 10.11 6.07 10.96
N THR A 233 9.02 5.54 10.43
CA THR A 233 8.97 4.16 9.93
C THR A 233 9.79 3.96 8.67
N MET A 234 10.01 4.99 7.85
CA MET A 234 10.92 4.93 6.72
C MET A 234 12.36 4.73 7.19
N LEU A 235 12.80 5.51 8.18
CA LEU A 235 14.14 5.39 8.75
C LEU A 235 14.32 4.08 9.53
N LEU A 236 13.28 3.62 10.26
CA LEU A 236 13.32 2.32 10.93
C LEU A 236 13.48 1.18 9.94
N HIS A 237 12.80 1.23 8.79
CA HIS A 237 12.96 0.22 7.76
C HIS A 237 14.35 0.24 7.13
N TYR A 238 14.95 1.43 6.97
CA TYR A 238 16.35 1.55 6.52
C TYR A 238 17.34 0.85 7.45
N LEU A 239 17.08 0.82 8.76
CA LEU A 239 17.92 0.09 9.72
C LEU A 239 17.77 -1.43 9.63
N ILE A 240 16.68 -1.92 9.03
CA ILE A 240 16.38 -3.35 8.84
C ILE A 240 16.88 -3.84 7.48
N ASP A 241 16.71 -3.02 6.45
CA ASP A 241 17.07 -3.31 5.06
C ASP A 241 17.70 -2.06 4.44
N GLU A 242 19.03 -2.05 4.31
CA GLU A 242 19.82 -0.94 3.78
C GLU A 242 19.81 -0.85 2.24
N ASN A 243 19.14 -1.79 1.55
CA ASN A 243 19.09 -1.78 0.10
C ASN A 243 18.34 -0.54 -0.42
N PRO A 244 18.83 0.10 -1.48
CA PRO A 244 18.18 1.28 -2.02
C PRO A 244 16.82 0.96 -2.62
N GLY A 245 15.83 1.79 -2.27
CA GLY A 245 14.43 1.66 -2.72
C GLY A 245 13.58 0.75 -1.83
N GLY A 246 12.27 0.78 -2.04
CA GLY A 246 11.35 -0.08 -1.30
C GLY A 246 11.00 0.40 0.11
N HIS A 247 11.34 1.65 0.48
CA HIS A 247 11.06 2.20 1.81
C HIS A 247 9.80 3.07 1.87
N GLY A 248 9.12 3.29 0.75
CA GLY A 248 7.88 4.06 0.70
C GLY A 248 6.72 3.36 1.40
N LEU A 249 5.79 4.14 1.99
CA LEU A 249 4.65 3.64 2.76
C LEU A 249 3.84 2.60 2.00
N LYS A 250 3.49 2.88 0.75
CA LYS A 250 2.76 1.98 -0.15
C LYS A 250 3.41 0.60 -0.26
N GLN A 251 4.72 0.57 -0.58
CA GLN A 251 5.46 -0.68 -0.77
C GLN A 251 5.58 -1.47 0.53
N LEU A 252 5.79 -0.77 1.65
CA LEU A 252 5.88 -1.40 2.96
C LEU A 252 4.52 -1.90 3.45
N SER A 253 3.45 -1.13 3.24
CA SER A 253 2.09 -1.53 3.58
C SER A 253 1.67 -2.78 2.81
N LEU A 254 1.92 -2.79 1.50
CA LEU A 254 1.65 -3.94 0.64
C LEU A 254 2.39 -5.21 1.11
N LYS A 255 3.61 -5.05 1.65
CA LYS A 255 4.46 -6.16 2.09
C LYS A 255 4.19 -6.62 3.51
N PHE A 256 3.84 -5.71 4.42
CA PHE A 256 3.89 -5.96 5.85
C PHE A 256 2.56 -5.77 6.58
N THR A 257 1.51 -5.32 5.91
CA THR A 257 0.17 -5.15 6.48
C THR A 257 -0.86 -6.02 5.75
N PRO A 258 -2.02 -6.30 6.36
CA PRO A 258 -3.08 -7.07 5.69
C PRO A 258 -3.88 -6.27 4.66
N TYR A 259 -3.67 -4.94 4.57
CA TYR A 259 -4.55 -4.05 3.81
C TYR A 259 -4.23 -3.95 2.31
N GLY A 260 -3.14 -4.57 1.86
CA GLY A 260 -2.80 -4.65 0.43
C GLY A 260 -2.57 -3.29 -0.21
N ASP A 261 -3.20 -3.08 -1.38
CA ASP A 261 -3.11 -1.84 -2.17
C ASP A 261 -4.32 -0.93 -1.89
N TYR A 262 -4.43 -0.42 -0.67
CA TYR A 262 -5.54 0.44 -0.25
C TYR A 262 -5.59 1.80 -0.97
N GLU A 263 -4.49 2.20 -1.60
CA GLU A 263 -4.40 3.44 -2.37
C GLU A 263 -5.06 3.35 -3.75
N LYS A 264 -5.22 2.13 -4.27
CA LYS A 264 -5.69 1.89 -5.63
C LYS A 264 -7.02 2.61 -5.97
N PRO A 265 -8.05 2.58 -5.12
CA PRO A 265 -9.31 3.27 -5.43
C PRO A 265 -9.14 4.78 -5.63
N MET A 266 -8.27 5.44 -4.86
CA MET A 266 -7.97 6.86 -5.01
C MET A 266 -7.23 7.13 -6.32
N TYR A 267 -6.19 6.37 -6.66
CA TYR A 267 -5.46 6.57 -7.90
C TYR A 267 -6.29 6.23 -9.15
N ASP A 268 -7.15 5.23 -9.09
CA ASP A 268 -8.10 4.94 -10.17
C ASP A 268 -9.07 6.11 -10.39
N TRP A 269 -9.57 6.73 -9.31
CA TRP A 269 -10.39 7.94 -9.38
C TRP A 269 -9.60 9.11 -9.99
N ILE A 270 -8.38 9.39 -9.52
CA ILE A 270 -7.50 10.46 -10.04
C ILE A 270 -7.29 10.29 -11.54
N ASP A 271 -6.97 9.09 -11.99
CA ASP A 271 -6.73 8.78 -13.39
C ASP A 271 -7.98 8.97 -14.26
N GLN A 272 -9.14 8.58 -13.74
CA GLN A 272 -10.42 8.79 -14.41
C GLN A 272 -10.76 10.28 -14.46
N TYR A 273 -10.62 10.99 -13.36
CA TYR A 273 -10.91 12.42 -13.26
C TYR A 273 -10.03 13.24 -14.20
N LYS A 274 -8.71 12.99 -14.23
CA LYS A 274 -7.78 13.63 -15.17
C LYS A 274 -8.19 13.40 -16.62
N ARG A 275 -8.49 12.16 -16.99
CA ARG A 275 -8.93 11.83 -18.36
C ARG A 275 -10.22 12.54 -18.76
N SER A 276 -11.21 12.57 -17.87
CA SER A 276 -12.52 13.18 -18.13
C SER A 276 -12.47 14.70 -18.22
N ASN A 277 -11.51 15.35 -17.55
CA ASN A 277 -11.40 16.80 -17.49
C ASN A 277 -10.22 17.37 -18.30
N GLY A 278 -9.51 16.54 -19.07
CA GLY A 278 -8.35 16.97 -19.85
C GLY A 278 -7.19 17.48 -19.02
N LEU A 279 -7.07 16.99 -17.79
CA LEU A 279 -6.01 17.36 -16.84
C LEU A 279 -4.78 16.45 -17.00
N ASN A 280 -3.62 16.99 -16.65
CA ASN A 280 -2.37 16.25 -16.54
C ASN A 280 -1.77 16.42 -15.15
N GLN A 281 -0.58 15.86 -14.92
CA GLN A 281 0.08 15.92 -13.60
C GLN A 281 0.39 17.35 -13.13
N SER A 282 0.63 18.29 -14.05
CA SER A 282 1.04 19.67 -13.70
C SER A 282 -0.12 20.58 -13.33
N ASN A 283 -1.35 20.24 -13.73
CA ASN A 283 -2.55 21.04 -13.48
C ASN A 283 -3.63 20.33 -12.65
N PHE A 284 -3.30 19.12 -12.13
CA PHE A 284 -4.11 18.44 -11.12
C PHE A 284 -3.64 18.86 -9.73
N ALA A 285 -4.56 19.27 -8.88
CA ALA A 285 -4.28 19.59 -7.49
C ALA A 285 -4.94 18.59 -6.54
N TRP A 286 -4.28 18.27 -5.43
CA TRP A 286 -4.74 17.25 -4.48
C TRP A 286 -6.04 17.64 -3.76
N ASP A 287 -6.31 18.92 -3.60
CA ASP A 287 -7.58 19.45 -3.09
C ASP A 287 -8.79 19.27 -4.03
N MET A 288 -8.56 18.77 -5.25
CA MET A 288 -9.63 18.32 -6.15
C MET A 288 -10.18 16.94 -5.79
N ILE A 289 -9.51 16.18 -4.91
CA ILE A 289 -9.94 14.84 -4.52
C ILE A 289 -11.14 14.97 -3.56
N PRO A 290 -12.28 14.32 -3.85
CA PRO A 290 -13.43 14.36 -2.96
C PRO A 290 -13.12 13.81 -1.58
N PHE A 291 -13.73 14.39 -0.55
CA PHE A 291 -13.57 13.98 0.84
C PHE A 291 -13.76 12.46 1.04
N ASP A 292 -14.80 11.88 0.46
CA ASP A 292 -15.08 10.44 0.60
C ASP A 292 -13.99 9.52 0.02
N ILE A 293 -13.25 9.99 -0.97
CA ILE A 293 -12.10 9.28 -1.52
C ILE A 293 -10.86 9.51 -0.65
N MET A 294 -10.63 10.78 -0.26
CA MET A 294 -9.47 11.17 0.55
C MET A 294 -9.51 10.52 1.94
N LYS A 295 -10.68 10.50 2.61
CA LYS A 295 -10.81 9.97 3.97
C LYS A 295 -10.31 8.54 4.11
N THR A 296 -10.65 7.68 3.15
CA THR A 296 -10.24 6.27 3.20
C THR A 296 -8.75 6.11 2.98
N TYR A 297 -8.21 6.80 1.98
CA TYR A 297 -6.79 6.80 1.67
C TYR A 297 -5.97 7.31 2.86
N ALA A 298 -6.26 8.53 3.34
CA ALA A 298 -5.50 9.18 4.40
C ALA A 298 -5.61 8.45 5.76
N ALA A 299 -6.81 8.02 6.17
CA ALA A 299 -6.96 7.25 7.40
C ALA A 299 -6.14 5.95 7.38
N MET A 300 -6.07 5.29 6.22
CA MET A 300 -5.28 4.06 6.06
C MET A 300 -3.78 4.33 6.07
N ASP A 301 -3.30 5.50 5.62
CA ASP A 301 -1.89 5.89 5.75
C ASP A 301 -1.47 5.91 7.22
N ALA A 302 -2.28 6.51 8.10
CA ALA A 302 -2.03 6.51 9.53
C ALA A 302 -2.10 5.09 10.15
N VAL A 303 -3.11 4.27 9.81
CA VAL A 303 -3.23 2.89 10.29
C VAL A 303 -2.01 2.07 9.87
N CYS A 304 -1.65 2.11 8.59
CA CYS A 304 -0.51 1.37 8.08
C CYS A 304 0.81 1.84 8.69
N THR A 305 0.99 3.14 8.89
CA THR A 305 2.17 3.71 9.56
C THR A 305 2.30 3.17 10.98
N PHE A 306 1.20 3.08 11.73
CA PHE A 306 1.19 2.52 13.09
C PHE A 306 1.57 1.02 13.08
N LEU A 307 0.98 0.23 12.20
CA LEU A 307 1.25 -1.21 12.07
C LEU A 307 2.71 -1.49 11.65
N LEU A 308 3.23 -0.71 10.71
CA LEU A 308 4.63 -0.81 10.29
C LEU A 308 5.58 -0.51 11.44
N TYR A 309 5.29 0.52 12.25
CA TYR A 309 6.08 0.82 13.45
C TYR A 309 6.10 -0.35 14.42
N GLN A 310 4.92 -0.91 14.74
CA GLN A 310 4.83 -2.07 15.63
C GLN A 310 5.66 -3.25 15.12
N LYS A 311 5.61 -3.51 13.81
CA LYS A 311 6.36 -4.60 13.18
C LYS A 311 7.86 -4.35 13.20
N PHE A 312 8.30 -3.17 12.78
CA PHE A 312 9.73 -2.85 12.68
C PHE A 312 10.39 -2.74 14.05
N LYS A 313 9.69 -2.21 15.05
CA LYS A 313 10.17 -2.19 16.44
C LYS A 313 10.43 -3.62 16.97
N LYS A 314 9.57 -4.59 16.64
CA LYS A 314 9.77 -5.99 17.03
C LYS A 314 11.01 -6.58 16.33
N ILE A 315 11.19 -6.33 15.04
CA ILE A 315 12.35 -6.83 14.28
C ILE A 315 13.64 -6.23 14.80
N LYS A 316 13.69 -4.91 15.08
CA LYS A 316 14.86 -4.22 15.62
C LYS A 316 15.28 -4.78 16.99
N ASN A 317 14.34 -5.18 17.81
CA ASN A 317 14.60 -5.69 19.17
C ASN A 317 14.92 -7.20 19.21
N ASN A 318 14.64 -7.93 18.13
CA ASN A 318 14.96 -9.36 17.95
C ASN A 318 15.58 -9.55 16.55
N PRO A 319 16.85 -9.12 16.35
CA PRO A 319 17.54 -9.21 15.08
C PRO A 319 17.83 -10.66 14.65
#